data_51dffd9ce3b0e87743a0770d3330a1f3
#
_entry.id   51dffd9ce3b0e87743a0770d3330a1f3
#
_cell.length_a   1.000
_cell.length_b   1.000
_cell.length_c   1.000
_cell.angle_alpha   90.00
_cell.angle_beta   90.00
_cell.angle_gamma   90.00
#
_symmetry.space_group_name_H-M   'P 1'
#
loop_
_entity.id
_entity.type
_entity.pdbx_description
1 polymer ?
#
loop_
_entity_poly.entity_id
_entity_poly.type
_entity_poly.pdbx_seq_one_letter_code
_entity_poly.pdbx_strand_id
1 'polypeptide(L)'
;MKTKLGILMLFLLMPLMGYAAESGGADAKKGWYPNIVDNAFVAKYAVLPKPKGVMIIDSRPTARKYDKGHIPGAVSIPDSSFDKMTDMLPEDKKTLLIFYCGGTKCKLSHKSAFKAEKLGYSNIKVYADGYPDWKKKGGLQAVSIAHIKKLVDKKAKVVIIDSRPKKRKYDKGHIPGAISISDKDFDKLTDQLPKDKNTPLYFYCGGLKCKLSPNSAQKAIKLGYTKVYIVPEGYPAWKKAYGGAAKKAPAVKEGDAGGNITVASFQEIMKAAPGSLVLVDVRDAEEFKGGTIKGAINIPINDLEKKMDSLPADKTIVFFCGTGGRAGEAYDMVQMFKSSLKVYFLNAEIEFNQDGSYTMKELES
;
A
#
# COMPACT_ATOMS: atom_id res chain seq x y z
N MET A 1 52.98 65.28 42.36
CA MET A 1 52.21 64.50 43.31
C MET A 1 51.06 63.80 42.51
N LYS A 2 51.17 62.51 42.24
CA LYS A 2 50.19 61.77 41.46
C LYS A 2 49.53 60.71 42.37
N THR A 3 48.36 60.97 42.77
CA THR A 3 47.50 60.05 43.56
C THR A 3 46.95 58.98 42.66
N LYS A 4 47.26 57.68 42.94
CA LYS A 4 46.69 56.52 42.30
C LYS A 4 45.41 56.13 43.03
N LEU A 5 44.32 56.15 42.33
CA LEU A 5 43.01 55.64 42.79
C LEU A 5 42.89 54.14 42.46
N GLY A 6 42.87 53.26 43.46
CA GLY A 6 42.68 51.85 43.31
C GLY A 6 41.22 51.52 43.22
N ILE A 7 40.85 50.87 42.12
CA ILE A 7 39.51 50.34 41.94
C ILE A 7 39.45 48.93 42.55
N LEU A 8 38.65 48.78 43.60
CA LEU A 8 38.34 47.50 44.25
C LEU A 8 37.23 46.83 43.47
N MET A 9 37.56 45.73 42.75
CA MET A 9 36.58 44.96 42.00
C MET A 9 35.91 43.91 42.90
N LEU A 10 34.71 44.21 43.32
CA LEU A 10 33.86 43.28 44.13
C LEU A 10 33.30 42.19 43.24
N PHE A 11 33.83 40.96 43.33
CA PHE A 11 33.26 39.81 42.70
C PHE A 11 31.97 39.39 43.47
N LEU A 12 30.80 39.68 42.85
CA LEU A 12 29.54 39.14 43.32
C LEU A 12 29.41 37.66 42.82
N LEU A 13 29.60 36.72 43.75
CA LEU A 13 29.23 35.34 43.52
C LEU A 13 27.68 35.24 43.43
N MET A 14 27.15 35.14 42.22
CA MET A 14 25.76 34.69 42.04
C MET A 14 25.71 33.18 42.23
N PRO A 15 24.80 32.67 43.07
CA PRO A 15 24.58 31.22 43.15
C PRO A 15 23.94 30.74 41.83
N LEU A 16 24.53 29.69 41.23
CA LEU A 16 23.88 28.92 40.16
C LEU A 16 22.58 28.34 40.77
N MET A 17 21.44 28.99 40.50
CA MET A 17 20.16 28.37 40.68
C MET A 17 20.04 27.27 39.59
N GLY A 18 20.27 26.04 40.01
CA GLY A 18 19.91 24.88 39.22
C GLY A 18 18.40 24.93 38.91
N TYR A 19 18.07 25.10 37.64
CA TYR A 19 16.71 24.81 37.17
C TYR A 19 16.49 23.32 37.39
N ALA A 20 15.96 22.96 38.54
CA ALA A 20 15.28 21.66 38.70
C ALA A 20 14.08 21.68 37.78
N ALA A 21 14.11 20.86 36.72
CA ALA A 21 12.93 20.56 35.95
C ALA A 21 11.92 19.96 36.94
N GLU A 22 10.89 20.70 37.27
CA GLU A 22 9.71 20.16 37.95
C GLU A 22 9.12 19.05 37.08
N SER A 23 9.48 17.82 37.41
CA SER A 23 8.72 16.64 37.01
C SER A 23 7.42 16.67 37.80
N GLY A 24 6.35 17.18 37.17
CA GLY A 24 5.01 17.10 37.70
C GLY A 24 4.67 15.63 38.00
N GLY A 25 4.79 15.27 39.28
CA GLY A 25 4.34 14.00 39.81
C GLY A 25 2.81 14.01 39.95
N ALA A 26 2.10 13.71 38.84
CA ALA A 26 0.79 13.11 38.92
C ALA A 26 1.03 11.61 39.03
N ASP A 27 0.36 10.92 39.98
CA ASP A 27 0.44 9.50 40.26
C ASP A 27 0.57 8.67 38.98
N ALA A 28 1.80 8.25 38.68
CA ALA A 28 2.10 7.49 37.47
C ALA A 28 1.40 6.15 37.60
N LYS A 29 0.29 5.98 36.92
CA LYS A 29 -0.50 4.76 36.86
C LYS A 29 0.44 3.60 36.58
N LYS A 30 0.59 2.65 37.51
CA LYS A 30 1.57 1.53 37.39
C LYS A 30 1.52 0.87 36.01
N GLY A 31 2.66 0.90 35.30
CA GLY A 31 2.80 0.36 33.93
C GLY A 31 2.42 1.33 32.82
N TRP A 32 2.26 2.64 33.11
CA TRP A 32 2.10 3.70 32.11
C TRP A 32 3.40 4.49 31.96
N TYR A 33 3.81 4.76 30.72
CA TYR A 33 5.02 5.55 30.45
C TYR A 33 4.79 7.01 30.84
N PRO A 34 5.72 7.68 31.54
CA PRO A 34 5.46 8.99 32.15
C PRO A 34 5.36 10.16 31.16
N ASN A 35 6.14 10.12 30.06
CA ASN A 35 6.22 11.24 29.12
C ASN A 35 5.04 11.20 28.12
N ILE A 36 3.89 11.72 28.54
CA ILE A 36 2.67 11.78 27.74
C ILE A 36 2.64 13.07 26.92
N VAL A 37 2.14 12.97 25.69
CA VAL A 37 1.91 14.12 24.80
C VAL A 37 0.48 14.08 24.26
N ASP A 38 0.01 15.26 23.87
CA ASP A 38 -1.32 15.46 23.33
C ASP A 38 -1.36 15.40 21.78
N ASN A 39 -2.55 15.58 21.23
CA ASN A 39 -2.79 15.63 19.78
C ASN A 39 -2.03 16.77 19.11
N ALA A 40 -1.97 17.96 19.73
CA ALA A 40 -1.32 19.13 19.14
C ALA A 40 0.20 18.91 18.98
N PHE A 41 0.82 18.23 19.96
CA PHE A 41 2.22 17.83 19.86
C PHE A 41 2.44 16.86 18.68
N VAL A 42 1.63 15.81 18.56
CA VAL A 42 1.76 14.80 17.49
C VAL A 42 1.50 15.38 16.12
N ALA A 43 0.53 16.29 15.99
CA ALA A 43 0.18 16.93 14.73
C ALA A 43 1.34 17.66 14.04
N LYS A 44 2.29 18.18 14.82
CA LYS A 44 3.53 18.81 14.28
C LYS A 44 4.37 17.86 13.45
N TYR A 45 4.29 16.56 13.75
CA TYR A 45 5.12 15.52 13.14
C TYR A 45 4.34 14.59 12.20
N ALA A 46 3.01 14.60 12.28
CA ALA A 46 2.12 13.78 11.46
C ALA A 46 1.88 14.37 10.06
N VAL A 47 2.94 14.76 9.40
CA VAL A 47 2.95 15.44 8.09
C VAL A 47 3.79 14.69 7.07
N LEU A 48 3.55 14.97 5.78
CA LEU A 48 4.38 14.50 4.68
C LEU A 48 4.86 15.71 3.85
N PRO A 49 6.14 15.75 3.48
CA PRO A 49 7.22 14.79 3.75
C PRO A 49 7.47 14.57 5.23
N LYS A 50 7.83 13.32 5.59
CA LYS A 50 8.11 12.97 6.99
C LYS A 50 9.28 13.81 7.53
N PRO A 51 9.14 14.46 8.70
CA PRO A 51 10.22 15.22 9.33
C PRO A 51 11.42 14.33 9.69
N LYS A 52 12.63 14.91 9.63
CA LYS A 52 13.84 14.23 10.11
C LYS A 52 13.88 14.22 11.64
N GLY A 53 14.62 13.28 12.22
CA GLY A 53 14.85 13.22 13.68
C GLY A 53 13.62 12.81 14.50
N VAL A 54 12.55 12.31 13.86
CA VAL A 54 11.35 11.83 14.54
C VAL A 54 10.81 10.55 13.90
N MET A 55 10.31 9.64 14.72
CA MET A 55 9.58 8.46 14.30
C MET A 55 8.28 8.32 15.10
N ILE A 56 7.14 8.33 14.41
CA ILE A 56 5.84 8.01 14.99
C ILE A 56 5.62 6.50 14.84
N ILE A 57 5.28 5.81 15.91
CA ILE A 57 5.19 4.34 15.96
C ILE A 57 3.79 3.92 16.39
N ASP A 58 3.13 3.16 15.56
CA ASP A 58 1.86 2.51 15.89
C ASP A 58 2.12 1.15 16.51
N SER A 59 1.84 1.02 17.81
CA SER A 59 2.02 -0.22 18.57
C SER A 59 0.85 -1.20 18.44
N ARG A 60 -0.17 -0.88 17.64
CA ARG A 60 -1.35 -1.74 17.42
C ARG A 60 -1.04 -2.84 16.39
N PRO A 61 -1.84 -3.94 16.36
CA PRO A 61 -1.68 -4.99 15.35
C PRO A 61 -1.76 -4.45 13.91
N THR A 62 -0.77 -4.77 13.06
CA THR A 62 -0.64 -4.24 11.69
C THR A 62 -1.89 -4.51 10.85
N ALA A 63 -2.19 -5.77 10.54
CA ALA A 63 -3.24 -6.12 9.57
C ALA A 63 -4.66 -5.74 10.02
N ARG A 64 -4.93 -5.78 11.34
CA ARG A 64 -6.27 -5.52 11.88
C ARG A 64 -6.54 -4.05 12.19
N LYS A 65 -5.48 -3.25 12.47
CA LYS A 65 -5.60 -1.85 12.93
C LYS A 65 -4.83 -0.87 12.07
N TYR A 66 -3.48 -0.98 12.02
CA TYR A 66 -2.63 -0.05 11.27
C TYR A 66 -3.02 0.03 9.79
N ASP A 67 -3.14 -1.09 9.10
CA ASP A 67 -3.47 -1.13 7.67
C ASP A 67 -4.75 -0.37 7.33
N LYS A 68 -5.76 -0.48 8.21
CA LYS A 68 -7.09 0.12 8.01
C LYS A 68 -7.17 1.58 8.41
N GLY A 69 -6.18 2.07 9.15
CA GLY A 69 -6.13 3.47 9.58
C GLY A 69 -5.03 3.75 10.59
N HIS A 70 -4.15 4.71 10.26
CA HIS A 70 -3.05 5.14 11.11
C HIS A 70 -2.77 6.64 10.96
N ILE A 71 -1.92 7.18 11.82
CA ILE A 71 -1.46 8.57 11.76
C ILE A 71 -0.48 8.72 10.58
N PRO A 72 -0.59 9.74 9.72
CA PRO A 72 0.31 9.96 8.60
C PRO A 72 1.79 9.91 9.00
N GLY A 73 2.59 9.19 8.22
CA GLY A 73 4.02 9.03 8.48
C GLY A 73 4.40 8.06 9.60
N ALA A 74 3.43 7.49 10.31
CA ALA A 74 3.68 6.46 11.32
C ALA A 74 4.20 5.16 10.69
N VAL A 75 4.99 4.43 11.47
CA VAL A 75 5.50 3.09 11.16
C VAL A 75 4.79 2.07 12.04
N SER A 76 4.43 0.92 11.49
CA SER A 76 3.81 -0.17 12.26
C SER A 76 4.89 -1.00 12.94
N ILE A 77 4.97 -0.93 14.26
CA ILE A 77 5.78 -1.82 15.11
C ILE A 77 4.88 -2.28 16.25
N PRO A 78 4.08 -3.35 16.03
CA PRO A 78 3.19 -3.87 17.06
C PRO A 78 3.95 -4.26 18.33
N ASP A 79 3.39 -3.96 19.52
CA ASP A 79 4.02 -4.30 20.80
C ASP A 79 4.34 -5.81 20.90
N SER A 80 3.48 -6.67 20.37
CA SER A 80 3.68 -8.13 20.35
C SER A 80 4.86 -8.60 19.48
N SER A 81 5.30 -7.76 18.55
CA SER A 81 6.41 -8.08 17.62
C SER A 81 7.58 -7.12 17.78
N PHE A 82 7.53 -6.23 18.77
CA PHE A 82 8.49 -5.16 18.94
C PHE A 82 9.94 -5.67 18.97
N ASP A 83 10.20 -6.72 19.75
CA ASP A 83 11.54 -7.26 19.96
C ASP A 83 12.14 -7.89 18.69
N LYS A 84 11.28 -8.26 17.72
CA LYS A 84 11.65 -8.80 16.40
C LYS A 84 11.78 -7.74 15.32
N MET A 85 11.46 -6.47 15.62
CA MET A 85 11.39 -5.36 14.65
C MET A 85 12.27 -4.18 15.11
N THR A 86 13.24 -4.41 15.98
CA THR A 86 14.12 -3.38 16.51
C THR A 86 15.06 -2.78 15.47
N ASP A 87 15.32 -3.49 14.39
CA ASP A 87 16.04 -3.04 13.20
C ASP A 87 15.31 -1.91 12.44
N MET A 88 14.00 -1.77 12.63
CA MET A 88 13.21 -0.67 12.08
C MET A 88 13.38 0.64 12.86
N LEU A 89 13.89 0.60 14.08
CA LEU A 89 14.12 1.78 14.91
C LEU A 89 15.35 2.54 14.40
N PRO A 90 15.38 3.89 14.55
CA PRO A 90 16.52 4.69 14.12
C PRO A 90 17.79 4.34 14.89
N GLU A 91 18.94 4.37 14.22
CA GLU A 91 20.25 4.14 14.84
C GLU A 91 20.57 5.17 15.94
N ASP A 92 20.26 6.46 15.66
CA ASP A 92 20.43 7.53 16.64
C ASP A 92 19.42 7.40 17.78
N LYS A 93 19.94 7.07 18.96
CA LYS A 93 19.16 6.89 20.20
C LYS A 93 18.55 8.18 20.75
N LYS A 94 18.94 9.34 20.25
CA LYS A 94 18.36 10.65 20.58
C LYS A 94 17.17 11.02 19.68
N THR A 95 16.92 10.26 18.62
CA THR A 95 15.75 10.46 17.76
C THR A 95 14.48 10.47 18.58
N LEU A 96 13.58 11.44 18.34
CA LEU A 96 12.28 11.50 18.99
C LEU A 96 11.41 10.33 18.55
N LEU A 97 11.06 9.45 19.49
CA LEU A 97 10.12 8.36 19.27
C LEU A 97 8.75 8.71 19.89
N ILE A 98 7.70 8.70 19.08
CA ILE A 98 6.33 8.97 19.53
C ILE A 98 5.51 7.69 19.36
N PHE A 99 5.22 7.00 20.45
CA PHE A 99 4.41 5.79 20.43
C PHE A 99 2.93 6.11 20.62
N TYR A 100 2.07 5.42 19.89
CA TYR A 100 0.62 5.49 20.14
C TYR A 100 -0.06 4.13 19.95
N CYS A 101 -1.28 3.99 20.46
CA CYS A 101 -2.07 2.79 20.26
C CYS A 101 -3.59 3.08 20.19
N GLY A 102 -4.41 2.27 20.85
CA GLY A 102 -5.88 2.28 20.75
C GLY A 102 -6.58 3.26 21.69
N GLY A 103 -5.87 4.16 22.36
CA GLY A 103 -6.45 5.17 23.26
C GLY A 103 -6.19 4.87 24.74
N THR A 104 -6.80 5.68 25.62
CA THR A 104 -6.51 5.79 27.07
C THR A 104 -6.60 4.49 27.90
N LYS A 105 -7.29 3.46 27.40
CA LYS A 105 -7.36 2.14 28.04
C LYS A 105 -6.33 1.14 27.49
N CYS A 106 -5.55 1.52 26.47
CA CYS A 106 -4.62 0.64 25.75
C CYS A 106 -3.19 0.83 26.25
N LYS A 107 -2.57 -0.25 26.75
CA LYS A 107 -1.19 -0.22 27.26
C LYS A 107 -0.11 -0.52 26.22
N LEU A 108 -0.45 -0.83 24.95
CA LEU A 108 0.54 -1.29 23.95
C LEU A 108 1.63 -0.24 23.69
N SER A 109 1.27 1.03 23.49
CA SER A 109 2.24 2.11 23.26
C SER A 109 3.15 2.34 24.48
N HIS A 110 2.64 2.21 25.70
CA HIS A 110 3.42 2.33 26.92
C HIS A 110 4.43 1.18 27.07
N LYS A 111 4.00 -0.06 26.79
CA LYS A 111 4.88 -1.23 26.80
C LYS A 111 6.00 -1.09 25.76
N SER A 112 5.66 -0.69 24.53
CA SER A 112 6.64 -0.45 23.48
C SER A 112 7.61 0.68 23.83
N ALA A 113 7.14 1.74 24.51
CA ALA A 113 7.97 2.84 24.98
C ALA A 113 9.01 2.37 26.02
N PHE A 114 8.61 1.56 27.01
CA PHE A 114 9.55 0.96 27.99
C PHE A 114 10.55 0.01 27.31
N LYS A 115 10.14 -0.73 26.30
CA LYS A 115 11.07 -1.57 25.52
C LYS A 115 12.12 -0.73 24.77
N ALA A 116 11.68 0.36 24.14
CA ALA A 116 12.59 1.29 23.47
C ALA A 116 13.58 1.97 24.46
N GLU A 117 13.12 2.34 25.65
CA GLU A 117 13.96 2.89 26.71
C GLU A 117 15.05 1.91 27.14
N LYS A 118 14.71 0.62 27.32
CA LYS A 118 15.69 -0.44 27.61
C LYS A 118 16.73 -0.62 26.50
N LEU A 119 16.40 -0.25 25.25
CA LEU A 119 17.33 -0.26 24.13
C LEU A 119 18.18 1.03 24.04
N GLY A 120 18.09 1.93 25.06
CA GLY A 120 18.88 3.14 25.18
C GLY A 120 18.33 4.38 24.47
N TYR A 121 17.06 4.34 23.97
CA TYR A 121 16.44 5.56 23.45
C TYR A 121 16.09 6.51 24.59
N SER A 122 16.53 7.77 24.50
CA SER A 122 16.36 8.76 25.56
C SER A 122 15.26 9.79 25.32
N ASN A 123 14.78 9.92 24.05
CA ASN A 123 13.77 10.91 23.68
C ASN A 123 12.46 10.21 23.27
N ILE A 124 11.71 9.74 24.27
CA ILE A 124 10.51 8.96 24.07
C ILE A 124 9.29 9.71 24.57
N LYS A 125 8.24 9.73 23.77
CA LYS A 125 6.90 10.27 24.10
C LYS A 125 5.83 9.24 23.80
N VAL A 126 4.72 9.30 24.55
CA VAL A 126 3.54 8.45 24.30
C VAL A 126 2.31 9.33 24.10
N TYR A 127 1.67 9.16 22.96
CA TYR A 127 0.34 9.72 22.69
C TYR A 127 -0.72 8.75 23.22
N ALA A 128 -1.05 8.92 24.50
CA ALA A 128 -1.91 7.98 25.23
C ALA A 128 -3.36 7.95 24.73
N ASP A 129 -3.89 9.10 24.28
CA ASP A 129 -5.23 9.19 23.69
C ASP A 129 -5.31 8.47 22.32
N GLY A 130 -4.19 8.30 21.66
CA GLY A 130 -3.97 7.43 20.52
C GLY A 130 -4.80 7.73 19.28
N TYR A 131 -4.92 6.73 18.39
CA TYR A 131 -5.61 6.89 17.12
C TYR A 131 -7.09 7.30 17.21
N PRO A 132 -7.88 6.86 18.19
CA PRO A 132 -9.26 7.33 18.34
C PRO A 132 -9.38 8.84 18.55
N ASP A 133 -8.51 9.44 19.38
CA ASP A 133 -8.48 10.89 19.60
C ASP A 133 -7.98 11.62 18.35
N TRP A 134 -6.97 11.10 17.66
CA TRP A 134 -6.52 11.62 16.37
C TRP A 134 -7.67 11.79 15.38
N LYS A 135 -8.50 10.75 15.24
CA LYS A 135 -9.68 10.78 14.38
C LYS A 135 -10.72 11.79 14.84
N LYS A 136 -11.05 11.76 16.16
CA LYS A 136 -12.05 12.65 16.76
C LYS A 136 -11.71 14.12 16.55
N LYS A 137 -10.42 14.47 16.58
CA LYS A 137 -9.91 15.83 16.35
C LYS A 137 -9.71 16.18 14.86
N GLY A 138 -10.22 15.36 13.95
CA GLY A 138 -10.17 15.63 12.50
C GLY A 138 -8.79 15.44 11.88
N GLY A 139 -7.88 14.71 12.55
CA GLY A 139 -6.57 14.39 11.99
C GLY A 139 -6.69 13.60 10.69
N LEU A 140 -5.89 13.97 9.68
CA LEU A 140 -5.85 13.27 8.39
C LEU A 140 -5.49 11.79 8.64
N GLN A 141 -6.24 10.89 8.03
CA GLN A 141 -6.06 9.46 8.22
C GLN A 141 -5.23 8.86 7.09
N ALA A 142 -4.34 7.95 7.43
CA ALA A 142 -3.57 7.17 6.46
C ALA A 142 -3.96 5.70 6.50
N VAL A 143 -3.84 5.02 5.36
CA VAL A 143 -3.99 3.55 5.22
C VAL A 143 -2.79 2.98 4.48
N SER A 144 -2.51 1.68 4.68
CA SER A 144 -1.42 1.02 3.98
C SER A 144 -1.76 0.63 2.54
N ILE A 145 -0.73 0.39 1.71
CA ILE A 145 -0.93 -0.18 0.37
C ILE A 145 -1.56 -1.59 0.44
N ALA A 146 -1.32 -2.34 1.51
CA ALA A 146 -1.94 -3.66 1.70
C ALA A 146 -3.47 -3.55 1.89
N HIS A 147 -3.94 -2.49 2.53
CA HIS A 147 -5.37 -2.21 2.61
C HIS A 147 -5.95 -1.87 1.23
N ILE A 148 -5.28 -1.00 0.48
CA ILE A 148 -5.70 -0.64 -0.90
C ILE A 148 -5.75 -1.88 -1.80
N LYS A 149 -4.75 -2.79 -1.70
CA LYS A 149 -4.79 -4.06 -2.46
C LYS A 149 -6.05 -4.86 -2.18
N LYS A 150 -6.44 -5.00 -0.91
CA LYS A 150 -7.69 -5.68 -0.53
C LYS A 150 -8.94 -4.99 -1.08
N LEU A 151 -8.97 -3.66 -1.15
CA LEU A 151 -10.10 -2.91 -1.72
C LEU A 151 -10.19 -3.11 -3.24
N VAL A 152 -9.06 -3.07 -3.93
CA VAL A 152 -8.97 -3.33 -5.39
C VAL A 152 -9.43 -4.74 -5.71
N ASP A 153 -8.90 -5.76 -5.01
CA ASP A 153 -9.24 -7.17 -5.25
C ASP A 153 -10.73 -7.45 -5.03
N LYS A 154 -11.33 -6.80 -4.04
CA LYS A 154 -12.76 -6.93 -3.72
C LYS A 154 -13.68 -6.07 -4.59
N LYS A 155 -13.14 -5.29 -5.53
CA LYS A 155 -13.90 -4.31 -6.32
C LYS A 155 -14.79 -3.43 -5.41
N ALA A 156 -14.21 -2.97 -4.28
CA ALA A 156 -14.96 -2.23 -3.26
C ALA A 156 -15.49 -0.90 -3.81
N LYS A 157 -16.66 -0.46 -3.33
CA LYS A 157 -17.26 0.84 -3.70
C LYS A 157 -16.51 2.00 -3.06
N VAL A 158 -15.36 2.35 -3.61
CA VAL A 158 -14.45 3.42 -3.16
C VAL A 158 -13.84 4.13 -4.36
N VAL A 159 -13.29 5.32 -4.16
CA VAL A 159 -12.55 6.02 -5.21
C VAL A 159 -11.09 6.14 -4.81
N ILE A 160 -10.21 5.59 -5.62
CA ILE A 160 -8.74 5.69 -5.46
C ILE A 160 -8.26 6.79 -6.41
N ILE A 161 -7.49 7.74 -5.90
CA ILE A 161 -7.13 8.96 -6.63
C ILE A 161 -5.62 9.13 -6.66
N ASP A 162 -5.09 9.23 -7.88
CA ASP A 162 -3.69 9.56 -8.11
C ASP A 162 -3.52 11.08 -8.18
N SER A 163 -2.86 11.64 -7.17
CA SER A 163 -2.59 13.09 -7.09
C SER A 163 -1.34 13.52 -7.89
N ARG A 164 -0.68 12.59 -8.59
CA ARG A 164 0.51 12.88 -9.40
C ARG A 164 0.12 13.48 -10.75
N PRO A 165 1.05 14.19 -11.44
CA PRO A 165 0.80 14.70 -12.80
C PRO A 165 0.41 13.58 -13.78
N LYS A 166 -0.72 13.74 -14.51
CA LYS A 166 -1.28 12.73 -15.41
C LYS A 166 -0.26 12.21 -16.43
N LYS A 167 0.16 13.03 -17.38
CA LYS A 167 1.06 12.63 -18.51
C LYS A 167 2.40 12.05 -18.05
N ARG A 168 3.02 12.64 -17.01
CA ARG A 168 4.38 12.27 -16.58
C ARG A 168 4.44 11.09 -15.62
N LYS A 169 3.33 10.78 -14.91
CA LYS A 169 3.31 9.79 -13.84
C LYS A 169 2.15 8.80 -13.94
N TYR A 170 0.90 9.27 -13.94
CA TYR A 170 -0.27 8.39 -13.99
C TYR A 170 -0.29 7.52 -15.26
N ASP A 171 -0.12 8.12 -16.44
CA ASP A 171 -0.14 7.40 -17.73
C ASP A 171 1.02 6.39 -17.87
N LYS A 172 2.09 6.56 -17.07
CA LYS A 172 3.22 5.62 -17.01
C LYS A 172 3.04 4.49 -15.99
N GLY A 173 1.95 4.52 -15.25
CA GLY A 173 1.57 3.51 -14.29
C GLY A 173 0.91 4.09 -13.05
N HIS A 174 -0.17 3.43 -12.61
CA HIS A 174 -1.01 3.82 -11.48
C HIS A 174 -1.56 2.58 -10.77
N ILE A 175 -2.22 2.76 -9.63
CA ILE A 175 -2.94 1.69 -8.93
C ILE A 175 -4.16 1.31 -9.76
N PRO A 176 -4.43 0.02 -10.02
CA PRO A 176 -5.59 -0.41 -10.81
C PRO A 176 -6.91 0.19 -10.30
N GLY A 177 -7.72 0.71 -11.21
CA GLY A 177 -8.99 1.38 -10.89
C GLY A 177 -8.87 2.79 -10.32
N ALA A 178 -7.66 3.33 -10.17
CA ALA A 178 -7.48 4.71 -9.74
C ALA A 178 -7.84 5.69 -10.87
N ILE A 179 -8.43 6.83 -10.49
CA ILE A 179 -8.62 7.98 -11.37
C ILE A 179 -7.49 9.00 -11.20
N SER A 180 -7.24 9.79 -12.25
CA SER A 180 -6.19 10.81 -12.22
C SER A 180 -6.76 12.19 -11.92
N ILE A 181 -6.59 12.64 -10.67
CA ILE A 181 -6.89 14.01 -10.27
C ILE A 181 -5.60 14.59 -9.67
N SER A 182 -4.77 15.23 -10.51
CA SER A 182 -3.50 15.79 -10.05
C SER A 182 -3.75 16.89 -9.02
N ASP A 183 -2.87 17.03 -8.02
CA ASP A 183 -3.00 18.08 -7.00
C ASP A 183 -3.05 19.48 -7.60
N LYS A 184 -2.30 19.71 -8.69
CA LYS A 184 -2.29 20.98 -9.42
C LYS A 184 -3.64 21.29 -10.07
N ASP A 185 -4.31 20.28 -10.63
CA ASP A 185 -5.55 20.46 -11.40
C ASP A 185 -6.78 20.05 -10.59
N PHE A 186 -6.64 19.80 -9.29
CA PHE A 186 -7.69 19.29 -8.42
C PHE A 186 -8.99 20.10 -8.52
N ASP A 187 -8.88 21.43 -8.42
CA ASP A 187 -10.05 22.31 -8.39
C ASP A 187 -10.81 22.37 -9.73
N LYS A 188 -10.14 21.97 -10.83
CA LYS A 188 -10.72 21.88 -12.19
C LYS A 188 -11.35 20.51 -12.48
N LEU A 189 -11.09 19.50 -11.66
CA LEU A 189 -11.49 18.11 -11.88
C LEU A 189 -12.40 17.57 -10.76
N THR A 190 -13.02 18.48 -10.01
CA THR A 190 -13.91 18.13 -8.89
C THR A 190 -15.20 17.44 -9.32
N ASP A 191 -15.60 17.61 -10.58
CA ASP A 191 -16.70 16.90 -11.23
C ASP A 191 -16.50 15.38 -11.37
N GLN A 192 -15.23 14.94 -11.37
CA GLN A 192 -14.87 13.52 -11.38
C GLN A 192 -14.99 12.86 -9.98
N LEU A 193 -15.17 13.64 -8.93
CA LEU A 193 -15.39 13.13 -7.59
C LEU A 193 -16.85 12.66 -7.43
N PRO A 194 -17.10 11.63 -6.59
CA PRO A 194 -18.44 11.12 -6.37
C PRO A 194 -19.36 12.21 -5.77
N LYS A 195 -20.63 12.26 -6.19
CA LYS A 195 -21.61 13.19 -5.64
C LYS A 195 -21.89 12.93 -4.16
N ASP A 196 -21.94 11.65 -3.76
CA ASP A 196 -22.08 11.27 -2.35
C ASP A 196 -20.79 11.56 -1.57
N LYS A 197 -20.86 12.54 -0.67
CA LYS A 197 -19.75 12.97 0.19
C LYS A 197 -19.32 11.93 1.23
N ASN A 198 -20.08 10.86 1.43
CA ASN A 198 -19.73 9.74 2.30
C ASN A 198 -18.99 8.62 1.56
N THR A 199 -18.82 8.72 0.24
CA THR A 199 -18.00 7.76 -0.52
C THR A 199 -16.54 7.85 -0.06
N PRO A 200 -15.90 6.72 0.32
CA PRO A 200 -14.50 6.74 0.75
C PRO A 200 -13.55 7.13 -0.38
N LEU A 201 -12.70 8.13 -0.14
CA LEU A 201 -11.67 8.63 -1.06
C LEU A 201 -10.29 8.26 -0.53
N TYR A 202 -9.46 7.66 -1.39
CA TYR A 202 -8.08 7.25 -1.06
C TYR A 202 -7.10 7.95 -2.00
N PHE A 203 -6.37 8.94 -1.47
CA PHE A 203 -5.40 9.71 -2.24
C PHE A 203 -4.00 9.15 -2.11
N TYR A 204 -3.30 8.95 -3.20
CA TYR A 204 -1.89 8.57 -3.20
C TYR A 204 -1.05 9.44 -4.12
N CYS A 205 0.28 9.40 -3.91
CA CYS A 205 1.21 10.10 -4.79
C CYS A 205 2.56 9.36 -4.91
N GLY A 206 3.69 10.07 -4.86
CA GLY A 206 5.04 9.53 -5.07
C GLY A 206 5.69 8.90 -3.84
N GLY A 207 4.97 8.68 -2.74
CA GLY A 207 5.49 8.07 -1.53
C GLY A 207 5.78 9.09 -0.40
N LEU A 208 6.46 8.65 0.66
CA LEU A 208 6.66 9.39 1.92
C LEU A 208 7.33 10.78 1.78
N LYS A 209 8.02 11.03 0.68
CA LYS A 209 8.64 12.33 0.38
C LYS A 209 7.73 13.28 -0.41
N CYS A 210 6.48 12.90 -0.67
CA CYS A 210 5.55 13.61 -1.55
C CYS A 210 4.39 14.23 -0.76
N LYS A 211 4.12 15.52 -0.99
CA LYS A 211 3.04 16.26 -0.35
C LYS A 211 1.73 16.32 -1.18
N LEU A 212 1.71 15.81 -2.41
CA LEU A 212 0.56 15.99 -3.31
C LEU A 212 -0.71 15.31 -2.78
N SER A 213 -0.62 14.05 -2.31
CA SER A 213 -1.80 13.35 -1.78
C SER A 213 -2.35 13.95 -0.49
N PRO A 214 -1.54 14.40 0.51
CA PRO A 214 -2.07 15.17 1.64
C PRO A 214 -2.77 16.46 1.22
N ASN A 215 -2.19 17.21 0.28
CA ASN A 215 -2.79 18.46 -0.21
C ASN A 215 -4.15 18.21 -0.87
N SER A 216 -4.22 17.23 -1.82
CA SER A 216 -5.48 16.88 -2.49
C SER A 216 -6.53 16.35 -1.49
N ALA A 217 -6.11 15.56 -0.49
CA ALA A 217 -6.99 15.08 0.56
C ALA A 217 -7.59 16.23 1.38
N GLN A 218 -6.78 17.24 1.75
CA GLN A 218 -7.27 18.42 2.46
C GLN A 218 -8.27 19.24 1.62
N LYS A 219 -8.06 19.36 0.31
CA LYS A 219 -9.01 19.99 -0.61
C LYS A 219 -10.35 19.23 -0.61
N ALA A 220 -10.30 17.87 -0.68
CA ALA A 220 -11.51 17.06 -0.62
C ALA A 220 -12.27 17.21 0.73
N ILE A 221 -11.55 17.29 1.85
CA ILE A 221 -12.15 17.54 3.17
C ILE A 221 -12.86 18.89 3.17
N LYS A 222 -12.23 19.95 2.63
CA LYS A 222 -12.86 21.28 2.50
C LYS A 222 -14.11 21.26 1.63
N LEU A 223 -14.21 20.37 0.65
CA LEU A 223 -15.40 20.13 -0.17
C LEU A 223 -16.49 19.31 0.54
N GLY A 224 -16.29 18.95 1.82
CA GLY A 224 -17.27 18.24 2.65
C GLY A 224 -17.21 16.71 2.56
N TYR A 225 -16.17 16.09 1.96
CA TYR A 225 -16.01 14.64 2.00
C TYR A 225 -15.63 14.18 3.42
N THR A 226 -16.37 13.20 3.94
CA THR A 226 -16.25 12.76 5.35
C THR A 226 -15.32 11.57 5.55
N LYS A 227 -15.04 10.80 4.50
CA LYS A 227 -14.21 9.58 4.53
C LYS A 227 -13.01 9.75 3.60
N VAL A 228 -12.04 10.56 4.03
CA VAL A 228 -10.86 10.91 3.23
C VAL A 228 -9.62 10.30 3.87
N TYR A 229 -8.85 9.57 3.07
CA TYR A 229 -7.64 8.86 3.48
C TYR A 229 -6.50 9.15 2.52
N ILE A 230 -5.26 9.08 3.03
CA ILE A 230 -4.06 9.06 2.21
C ILE A 230 -3.38 7.70 2.25
N VAL A 231 -2.59 7.41 1.22
CA VAL A 231 -1.74 6.22 1.11
C VAL A 231 -0.28 6.68 1.06
N PRO A 232 0.37 6.83 2.22
CA PRO A 232 1.69 7.49 2.32
C PRO A 232 2.79 6.80 1.52
N GLU A 233 2.76 5.47 1.44
CA GLU A 233 3.76 4.68 0.69
C GLU A 233 3.67 4.94 -0.82
N GLY A 234 2.48 5.32 -1.31
CA GLY A 234 2.23 5.74 -2.68
C GLY A 234 2.47 4.68 -3.75
N TYR A 235 2.46 5.13 -5.01
CA TYR A 235 2.66 4.24 -6.16
C TYR A 235 4.00 3.49 -6.19
N PRO A 236 5.15 4.05 -5.75
CA PRO A 236 6.40 3.30 -5.75
C PRO A 236 6.35 2.02 -4.91
N ALA A 237 5.74 2.09 -3.72
CA ALA A 237 5.57 0.91 -2.87
C ALA A 237 4.55 -0.07 -3.46
N TRP A 238 3.46 0.42 -4.03
CA TRP A 238 2.51 -0.42 -4.78
C TRP A 238 3.20 -1.18 -5.90
N LYS A 239 3.96 -0.46 -6.76
CA LYS A 239 4.69 -1.06 -7.88
C LYS A 239 5.68 -2.14 -7.43
N LYS A 240 6.38 -1.90 -6.31
CA LYS A 240 7.32 -2.86 -5.74
C LYS A 240 6.61 -4.13 -5.22
N ALA A 241 5.48 -3.97 -4.55
CA ALA A 241 4.79 -5.07 -3.87
C ALA A 241 3.85 -5.87 -4.80
N TYR A 242 3.21 -5.20 -5.77
CA TYR A 242 2.12 -5.79 -6.57
C TYR A 242 2.29 -5.59 -8.08
N GLY A 243 3.41 -5.00 -8.50
CA GLY A 243 3.58 -4.55 -9.87
C GLY A 243 2.86 -3.23 -10.16
N GLY A 244 3.18 -2.60 -11.28
CA GLY A 244 2.40 -1.45 -11.76
C GLY A 244 1.00 -1.89 -12.20
N ALA A 245 0.07 -0.94 -12.36
CA ALA A 245 -1.08 -1.21 -13.23
C ALA A 245 -0.52 -1.74 -14.53
N ALA A 246 -1.08 -2.84 -14.98
CA ALA A 246 -0.70 -3.39 -16.24
C ALA A 246 -0.66 -2.22 -17.26
N LYS A 247 0.44 -2.04 -17.95
CA LYS A 247 0.40 -1.36 -19.26
C LYS A 247 -0.83 -1.95 -19.94
N LYS A 248 -1.67 -1.10 -20.56
CA LYS A 248 -2.75 -1.64 -21.38
C LYS A 248 -2.18 -2.83 -22.12
N ALA A 249 -2.71 -4.01 -21.85
CA ALA A 249 -2.13 -5.21 -22.45
C ALA A 249 -2.02 -4.96 -23.95
N PRO A 250 -0.95 -5.32 -24.60
CA PRO A 250 -0.89 -5.29 -26.03
C PRO A 250 -2.16 -5.93 -26.60
N ALA A 251 -2.65 -5.44 -27.71
CA ALA A 251 -3.78 -6.07 -28.38
C ALA A 251 -3.39 -7.51 -28.72
N VAL A 252 -4.32 -8.45 -28.54
CA VAL A 252 -4.12 -9.82 -28.98
C VAL A 252 -3.95 -9.78 -30.51
N LYS A 253 -2.87 -10.37 -31.00
CA LYS A 253 -2.68 -10.65 -32.43
C LYS A 253 -3.06 -12.10 -32.65
N GLU A 254 -4.09 -12.29 -33.47
CA GLU A 254 -4.54 -13.61 -33.87
C GLU A 254 -3.61 -14.19 -34.93
N GLY A 255 -3.47 -15.51 -34.92
CA GLY A 255 -2.80 -16.26 -35.97
C GLY A 255 -3.82 -16.80 -36.99
N ASP A 256 -3.36 -17.63 -37.90
CA ASP A 256 -4.15 -18.07 -39.07
C ASP A 256 -5.22 -19.13 -38.75
N ALA A 257 -5.13 -19.80 -37.61
CA ALA A 257 -6.04 -20.88 -37.23
C ALA A 257 -7.33 -20.40 -36.54
N GLY A 258 -7.84 -19.24 -36.84
CA GLY A 258 -9.10 -18.69 -36.31
C GLY A 258 -9.27 -18.82 -34.79
N GLY A 259 -9.13 -17.72 -34.04
CA GLY A 259 -9.22 -17.70 -32.57
C GLY A 259 -7.94 -18.14 -31.83
N ASN A 260 -6.87 -18.53 -32.53
CA ASN A 260 -5.59 -18.72 -31.88
C ASN A 260 -4.89 -17.37 -31.64
N ILE A 261 -4.23 -17.24 -30.50
CA ILE A 261 -3.29 -16.14 -30.23
C ILE A 261 -1.89 -16.57 -30.68
N THR A 262 -1.18 -15.73 -31.44
CA THR A 262 0.20 -16.05 -31.82
C THR A 262 1.10 -16.18 -30.59
N VAL A 263 2.07 -17.08 -30.61
CA VAL A 263 3.05 -17.27 -29.52
C VAL A 263 3.74 -15.96 -29.18
N ALA A 264 4.15 -15.19 -30.20
CA ALA A 264 4.79 -13.88 -30.01
C ALA A 264 3.88 -12.89 -29.27
N SER A 265 2.58 -12.79 -29.66
CA SER A 265 1.61 -11.93 -28.99
C SER A 265 1.35 -12.36 -27.54
N PHE A 266 1.21 -13.66 -27.31
CA PHE A 266 1.05 -14.22 -25.96
C PHE A 266 2.25 -13.86 -25.07
N GLN A 267 3.47 -14.09 -25.53
CA GLN A 267 4.69 -13.77 -24.78
C GLN A 267 4.83 -12.28 -24.50
N GLU A 268 4.49 -11.41 -25.49
CA GLU A 268 4.49 -9.96 -25.32
C GLU A 268 3.49 -9.54 -24.21
N ILE A 269 2.28 -10.09 -24.23
CA ILE A 269 1.25 -9.80 -23.21
C ILE A 269 1.68 -10.30 -21.84
N MET A 270 2.21 -11.52 -21.75
CA MET A 270 2.69 -12.11 -20.50
C MET A 270 3.86 -11.31 -19.89
N LYS A 271 4.76 -10.77 -20.73
CA LYS A 271 5.84 -9.88 -20.27
C LYS A 271 5.35 -8.50 -19.84
N ALA A 272 4.41 -7.93 -20.57
CA ALA A 272 3.95 -6.55 -20.35
C ALA A 272 2.86 -6.45 -19.28
N ALA A 273 1.95 -7.44 -19.20
CA ALA A 273 0.73 -7.41 -18.40
C ALA A 273 0.27 -8.84 -18.02
N PRO A 274 1.04 -9.63 -17.26
CA PRO A 274 0.77 -11.06 -16.98
C PRO A 274 -0.59 -11.31 -16.31
N GLY A 275 -1.17 -10.33 -15.63
CA GLY A 275 -2.48 -10.43 -14.98
C GLY A 275 -3.67 -10.05 -15.89
N SER A 276 -3.44 -9.69 -17.15
CA SER A 276 -4.49 -9.31 -18.09
C SER A 276 -5.17 -10.51 -18.76
N LEU A 277 -4.52 -11.66 -18.75
CA LEU A 277 -5.05 -12.92 -19.26
C LEU A 277 -5.47 -13.85 -18.10
N VAL A 278 -6.50 -14.63 -18.33
CA VAL A 278 -6.82 -15.82 -17.54
C VAL A 278 -6.32 -17.02 -18.32
N LEU A 279 -5.32 -17.69 -17.77
CA LEU A 279 -4.71 -18.87 -18.39
C LEU A 279 -5.45 -20.12 -17.92
N VAL A 280 -5.95 -20.92 -18.83
CA VAL A 280 -6.66 -22.15 -18.54
C VAL A 280 -5.92 -23.31 -19.18
N ASP A 281 -5.31 -24.15 -18.33
CA ASP A 281 -4.69 -25.41 -18.74
C ASP A 281 -5.80 -26.47 -18.87
N VAL A 282 -6.05 -26.92 -20.09
CA VAL A 282 -7.10 -27.89 -20.38
C VAL A 282 -6.61 -29.34 -20.40
N ARG A 283 -5.37 -29.57 -19.95
CA ARG A 283 -4.82 -30.93 -19.77
C ARG A 283 -5.37 -31.58 -18.51
N ASP A 284 -5.19 -32.86 -18.40
CA ASP A 284 -5.60 -33.61 -17.22
C ASP A 284 -4.88 -33.15 -15.95
N ALA A 285 -5.51 -33.41 -14.80
CA ALA A 285 -4.99 -32.94 -13.50
C ALA A 285 -3.59 -33.45 -13.18
N GLU A 286 -3.23 -34.66 -13.62
CA GLU A 286 -1.90 -35.24 -13.40
C GLU A 286 -0.84 -34.53 -14.28
N GLU A 287 -1.16 -34.20 -15.52
CA GLU A 287 -0.28 -33.40 -16.40
C GLU A 287 -0.06 -31.99 -15.82
N PHE A 288 -1.12 -31.38 -15.29
CA PHE A 288 -1.05 -30.07 -14.64
C PHE A 288 -0.13 -30.07 -13.42
N LYS A 289 -0.18 -31.12 -12.58
CA LYS A 289 0.70 -31.31 -11.41
C LYS A 289 2.15 -31.49 -11.82
N GLY A 290 2.40 -32.09 -12.98
CA GLY A 290 3.75 -32.30 -13.52
C GLY A 290 4.44 -30.99 -13.96
N GLY A 291 3.68 -29.93 -14.14
CA GLY A 291 4.16 -28.59 -14.55
C GLY A 291 3.12 -27.86 -15.40
N THR A 292 3.07 -26.54 -15.27
CA THR A 292 2.14 -25.66 -16.01
C THR A 292 2.68 -24.24 -16.10
N ILE A 293 2.04 -23.38 -16.88
CA ILE A 293 2.36 -21.93 -16.92
C ILE A 293 1.96 -21.30 -15.58
N LYS A 294 2.88 -20.62 -14.93
CA LYS A 294 2.67 -19.99 -13.62
C LYS A 294 1.43 -19.10 -13.59
N GLY A 295 0.51 -19.40 -12.68
CA GLY A 295 -0.74 -18.65 -12.51
C GLY A 295 -1.91 -19.17 -13.33
N ALA A 296 -1.75 -20.25 -14.09
CA ALA A 296 -2.83 -20.93 -14.76
C ALA A 296 -3.75 -21.66 -13.77
N ILE A 297 -5.03 -21.76 -14.17
CA ILE A 297 -6.00 -22.64 -13.52
C ILE A 297 -6.16 -23.90 -14.35
N ASN A 298 -6.43 -25.04 -13.71
CA ASN A 298 -6.70 -26.28 -14.43
C ASN A 298 -8.19 -26.52 -14.55
N ILE A 299 -8.64 -26.65 -15.77
CA ILE A 299 -9.99 -27.11 -16.14
C ILE A 299 -9.82 -28.12 -17.27
N PRO A 300 -9.69 -29.42 -16.96
CA PRO A 300 -9.58 -30.46 -17.99
C PRO A 300 -10.68 -30.31 -19.02
N ILE A 301 -10.36 -30.59 -20.28
CA ILE A 301 -11.31 -30.43 -21.40
C ILE A 301 -12.65 -31.15 -21.15
N ASN A 302 -12.61 -32.34 -20.56
CA ASN A 302 -13.80 -33.13 -20.21
C ASN A 302 -14.68 -32.52 -19.13
N ASP A 303 -14.12 -31.57 -18.34
CA ASP A 303 -14.84 -30.85 -17.29
C ASP A 303 -15.29 -29.46 -17.73
N LEU A 304 -14.81 -28.96 -18.89
CA LEU A 304 -14.96 -27.55 -19.27
C LEU A 304 -16.42 -27.16 -19.43
N GLU A 305 -17.25 -28.00 -20.06
CA GLU A 305 -18.68 -27.73 -20.23
C GLU A 305 -19.37 -27.45 -18.90
N LYS A 306 -19.13 -28.28 -17.89
CA LYS A 306 -19.74 -28.16 -16.55
C LYS A 306 -19.17 -26.94 -15.75
N LYS A 307 -17.96 -26.50 -16.07
CA LYS A 307 -17.27 -25.40 -15.36
C LYS A 307 -17.28 -24.07 -16.13
N MET A 308 -17.91 -24.03 -17.31
CA MET A 308 -17.92 -22.86 -18.19
C MET A 308 -18.50 -21.61 -17.54
N ASP A 309 -19.49 -21.78 -16.63
CA ASP A 309 -20.07 -20.67 -15.86
C ASP A 309 -19.11 -20.03 -14.86
N SER A 310 -18.04 -20.72 -14.49
CA SER A 310 -17.00 -20.19 -13.60
C SER A 310 -15.96 -19.33 -14.32
N LEU A 311 -15.97 -19.31 -15.65
CA LEU A 311 -15.03 -18.51 -16.44
C LEU A 311 -15.36 -17.01 -16.30
N PRO A 312 -14.37 -16.13 -16.10
CA PRO A 312 -14.61 -14.71 -15.92
C PRO A 312 -14.99 -14.02 -17.23
N ALA A 313 -16.12 -13.30 -17.23
CA ALA A 313 -16.62 -12.57 -18.40
C ALA A 313 -15.91 -11.23 -18.63
N ASP A 314 -15.14 -10.73 -17.64
CA ASP A 314 -14.49 -9.41 -17.66
C ASP A 314 -13.01 -9.46 -18.09
N LYS A 315 -12.50 -10.63 -18.48
CA LYS A 315 -11.11 -10.84 -18.90
C LYS A 315 -10.99 -11.64 -20.18
N THR A 316 -9.87 -11.46 -20.85
CA THR A 316 -9.47 -12.33 -21.96
C THR A 316 -8.98 -13.67 -21.41
N ILE A 317 -9.53 -14.77 -21.90
CA ILE A 317 -9.18 -16.13 -21.50
C ILE A 317 -8.30 -16.74 -22.60
N VAL A 318 -7.27 -17.46 -22.22
CA VAL A 318 -6.40 -18.20 -23.15
C VAL A 318 -6.35 -19.64 -22.70
N PHE A 319 -6.87 -20.53 -23.53
CA PHE A 319 -6.74 -21.97 -23.36
C PHE A 319 -5.39 -22.46 -23.89
N PHE A 320 -4.78 -23.42 -23.20
CA PHE A 320 -3.56 -24.07 -23.67
C PHE A 320 -3.48 -25.52 -23.21
N CYS A 321 -2.70 -26.31 -23.96
CA CYS A 321 -2.34 -27.68 -23.65
C CYS A 321 -0.90 -27.95 -24.13
N GLY A 322 -0.48 -29.20 -24.27
CA GLY A 322 0.86 -29.54 -24.77
C GLY A 322 1.10 -29.29 -26.28
N THR A 323 0.04 -29.44 -27.10
CA THR A 323 0.16 -29.48 -28.57
C THR A 323 -0.93 -28.71 -29.32
N GLY A 324 -1.68 -27.83 -28.63
CA GLY A 324 -2.74 -27.00 -29.24
C GLY A 324 -4.08 -27.71 -29.45
N GLY A 325 -4.15 -29.01 -29.67
CA GLY A 325 -5.40 -29.71 -30.02
C GLY A 325 -6.52 -29.55 -29.00
N ARG A 326 -6.32 -29.98 -27.73
CA ARG A 326 -7.31 -29.78 -26.64
C ARG A 326 -7.63 -28.31 -26.36
N ALA A 327 -6.66 -27.42 -26.62
CA ALA A 327 -6.87 -25.99 -26.44
C ALA A 327 -7.79 -25.38 -27.53
N GLY A 328 -7.65 -25.84 -28.77
CA GLY A 328 -8.55 -25.49 -29.88
C GLY A 328 -9.96 -26.02 -29.63
N GLU A 329 -10.12 -27.28 -29.22
CA GLU A 329 -11.41 -27.87 -28.84
C GLU A 329 -12.10 -27.07 -27.73
N ALA A 330 -11.34 -26.62 -26.70
CA ALA A 330 -11.87 -25.77 -25.64
C ALA A 330 -12.36 -24.41 -26.16
N TYR A 331 -11.63 -23.81 -27.08
CA TYR A 331 -12.04 -22.58 -27.75
C TYR A 331 -13.36 -22.78 -28.49
N ASP A 332 -13.47 -23.79 -29.35
CA ASP A 332 -14.66 -24.09 -30.13
C ASP A 332 -15.88 -24.35 -29.24
N MET A 333 -15.69 -25.12 -28.15
CA MET A 333 -16.76 -25.41 -27.19
C MET A 333 -17.28 -24.12 -26.55
N VAL A 334 -16.38 -23.21 -26.11
CA VAL A 334 -16.80 -21.94 -25.48
C VAL A 334 -17.47 -21.03 -26.51
N GLN A 335 -16.97 -20.97 -27.74
CA GLN A 335 -17.62 -20.18 -28.80
C GLN A 335 -19.02 -20.67 -29.10
N MET A 336 -19.24 -21.99 -29.08
CA MET A 336 -20.55 -22.58 -29.33
C MET A 336 -21.55 -22.26 -28.22
N PHE A 337 -21.18 -22.36 -26.95
CA PHE A 337 -22.10 -22.25 -25.83
C PHE A 337 -22.10 -20.86 -25.15
N LYS A 338 -21.01 -20.09 -25.26
CA LYS A 338 -20.82 -18.79 -24.59
C LYS A 338 -20.03 -17.80 -25.45
N SER A 339 -20.46 -17.54 -26.64
CA SER A 339 -19.81 -16.62 -27.61
C SER A 339 -19.57 -15.20 -27.10
N SER A 340 -20.18 -14.79 -25.98
CA SER A 340 -19.93 -13.50 -25.35
C SER A 340 -18.61 -13.43 -24.57
N LEU A 341 -17.98 -14.57 -24.28
CA LEU A 341 -16.68 -14.60 -23.62
C LEU A 341 -15.56 -14.30 -24.63
N LYS A 342 -14.61 -13.49 -24.20
CA LYS A 342 -13.43 -13.19 -25.01
C LYS A 342 -12.38 -14.27 -24.78
N VAL A 343 -12.36 -15.27 -25.66
CA VAL A 343 -11.48 -16.44 -25.57
C VAL A 343 -10.55 -16.55 -26.74
N TYR A 344 -9.39 -17.12 -26.50
CA TYR A 344 -8.38 -17.50 -27.46
C TYR A 344 -7.76 -18.83 -27.05
N PHE A 345 -7.00 -19.46 -27.94
CA PHE A 345 -6.19 -20.63 -27.61
C PHE A 345 -4.77 -20.51 -28.14
N LEU A 346 -3.83 -21.27 -27.56
CA LEU A 346 -2.46 -21.40 -28.06
C LEU A 346 -2.37 -22.61 -28.99
N ASN A 347 -2.09 -22.36 -30.25
CA ASN A 347 -1.71 -23.39 -31.22
C ASN A 347 -0.19 -23.53 -31.19
N ALA A 348 0.32 -24.23 -30.18
CA ALA A 348 1.74 -24.34 -29.91
C ALA A 348 2.13 -25.67 -29.27
N GLU A 349 3.32 -26.15 -29.55
CA GLU A 349 3.97 -27.19 -28.75
C GLU A 349 4.57 -26.52 -27.50
N ILE A 350 4.16 -26.98 -26.31
CA ILE A 350 4.55 -26.40 -25.03
C ILE A 350 5.14 -27.48 -24.13
N GLU A 351 6.36 -27.28 -23.70
CA GLU A 351 7.02 -28.07 -22.68
C GLU A 351 6.95 -27.35 -21.34
N PHE A 352 6.51 -28.04 -20.31
CA PHE A 352 6.27 -27.48 -18.98
C PHE A 352 7.29 -28.00 -17.98
N ASN A 353 7.80 -27.11 -17.11
CA ASN A 353 8.69 -27.48 -16.02
C ASN A 353 7.98 -27.36 -14.67
N GLN A 354 8.42 -28.13 -13.68
CA GLN A 354 7.84 -28.14 -12.33
C GLN A 354 7.94 -26.79 -11.59
N ASP A 355 8.91 -25.94 -11.96
CA ASP A 355 9.10 -24.60 -11.41
C ASP A 355 8.14 -23.54 -12.01
N GLY A 356 7.30 -23.96 -12.96
CA GLY A 356 6.36 -23.09 -13.68
C GLY A 356 6.99 -22.33 -14.85
N SER A 357 8.23 -22.62 -15.20
CA SER A 357 8.83 -22.19 -16.46
C SER A 357 8.37 -23.11 -17.60
N TYR A 358 8.44 -22.60 -18.83
CA TYR A 358 8.00 -23.34 -20.01
C TYR A 358 8.76 -22.88 -21.26
N THR A 359 8.85 -23.76 -22.24
CA THR A 359 9.22 -23.39 -23.63
C THR A 359 7.99 -23.57 -24.51
N MET A 360 7.91 -22.79 -25.58
CA MET A 360 6.83 -22.95 -26.56
C MET A 360 7.31 -22.63 -27.98
N LYS A 361 6.78 -23.40 -28.91
CA LYS A 361 7.01 -23.25 -30.34
C LYS A 361 5.65 -23.21 -31.04
N GLU A 362 5.42 -22.19 -31.86
CA GLU A 362 4.19 -22.06 -32.65
C GLU A 362 4.10 -23.23 -33.63
N LEU A 363 2.93 -23.82 -33.78
CA LEU A 363 2.65 -24.83 -34.79
C LEU A 363 2.14 -24.13 -36.04
N GLU A 364 2.67 -24.53 -37.20
CA GLU A 364 2.15 -24.10 -38.47
C GLU A 364 0.74 -24.72 -38.66
N SER A 365 -0.19 -23.95 -39.19
CA SER A 365 -1.57 -24.35 -39.45
C SER A 365 -1.70 -25.20 -40.69
#